data_0208c82b352e57101cb92205c2b6cb38
#
_entry.id   0208c82b352e57101cb92205c2b6cb38
#
_cell.length_a   1.000
_cell.length_b   1.000
_cell.length_c   1.000
_cell.angle_alpha   90.00
_cell.angle_beta   90.00
_cell.angle_gamma   90.00
#
_symmetry.space_group_name_H-M   'P 1'
#
loop_
_entity.id
_entity.type
_entity.pdbx_description
1 polymer ?
#
loop_
_entity_poly.entity_id
_entity_poly.type
_entity_poly.pdbx_seq_one_letter_code
_entity_poly.pdbx_strand_id
1 'polypeptide(L)'
;MILSNVNKEISSGTTDSFRSFSKNLTLFTENSAQFIDNPVANMSFDSVPKDLRGLRACLVCSLVKTFDQFEIEGCENCEDFLRLKGNKDQVYDCTSNNFDGLIAVMQPDDSWVCKWQRINRFNKGVYAISVSGRLPNSVIREMKNHNIPYRSRDTSTR
;
A
#
# COMPACT_ATOMS: atom_id res chain seq x y z
N MET A 1 19.00 -2.50 -16.92
CA MET A 1 19.83 -3.70 -16.79
C MET A 1 19.87 -4.08 -15.33
N ILE A 2 19.60 -5.34 -15.00
CA ILE A 2 19.68 -5.98 -13.67
C ILE A 2 18.43 -5.85 -12.79
N LEU A 3 17.54 -6.83 -12.85
CA LEU A 3 16.83 -7.49 -11.74
C LEU A 3 16.31 -8.86 -12.23
N SER A 4 17.22 -9.75 -12.59
CA SER A 4 16.91 -11.12 -13.02
C SER A 4 17.48 -12.20 -12.10
N ASN A 5 17.61 -11.97 -10.79
CA ASN A 5 18.11 -12.99 -9.85
C ASN A 5 17.50 -12.88 -8.45
N VAL A 6 16.18 -12.91 -8.30
CA VAL A 6 15.53 -12.99 -6.97
C VAL A 6 14.65 -14.23 -6.78
N ASN A 7 14.60 -15.15 -7.74
CA ASN A 7 13.67 -16.29 -7.68
C ASN A 7 14.30 -17.63 -7.32
N LYS A 8 15.31 -17.72 -6.45
CA LYS A 8 15.85 -19.04 -6.10
C LYS A 8 16.20 -19.32 -4.63
N GLU A 9 15.85 -18.45 -3.69
CA GLU A 9 16.08 -18.72 -2.26
C GLU A 9 14.92 -18.29 -1.35
N ILE A 10 13.71 -18.77 -1.63
CA ILE A 10 12.57 -18.63 -0.72
C ILE A 10 12.19 -20.02 -0.19
N SER A 11 12.99 -20.54 0.73
CA SER A 11 12.52 -21.65 1.58
C SER A 11 13.02 -21.65 3.03
N SER A 12 13.72 -20.60 3.51
CA SER A 12 14.13 -20.56 4.93
C SER A 12 14.43 -19.17 5.53
N GLY A 13 13.95 -18.06 4.97
CA GLY A 13 14.43 -16.75 5.39
C GLY A 13 13.42 -15.59 5.46
N THR A 14 12.17 -15.86 5.83
CA THR A 14 11.12 -14.83 5.86
C THR A 14 11.38 -13.70 6.88
N THR A 15 12.17 -13.93 7.90
CA THR A 15 12.45 -12.94 8.96
C THR A 15 13.59 -11.97 8.63
N ASP A 16 14.57 -12.41 7.86
CA ASP A 16 15.76 -11.59 7.57
C ASP A 16 15.53 -10.58 6.44
N SER A 17 14.70 -10.90 5.46
CA SER A 17 14.32 -9.99 4.38
C SER A 17 13.53 -8.78 4.91
N PHE A 18 12.62 -9.02 5.86
CA PHE A 18 11.87 -7.95 6.54
C PHE A 18 12.74 -7.08 7.44
N ARG A 19 13.75 -7.67 8.12
CA ARG A 19 14.72 -6.89 8.91
C ARG A 19 15.58 -5.98 8.05
N SER A 20 15.97 -6.41 6.87
CA SER A 20 16.73 -5.58 5.92
C SER A 20 15.89 -4.43 5.37
N PHE A 21 14.61 -4.68 5.08
CA PHE A 21 13.68 -3.66 4.63
C PHE A 21 13.38 -2.63 5.71
N SER A 22 13.18 -3.08 6.97
CA SER A 22 12.99 -2.19 8.12
C SER A 22 14.21 -1.29 8.36
N LYS A 23 15.44 -1.83 8.25
CA LYS A 23 16.66 -1.03 8.39
C LYS A 23 16.80 0.00 7.27
N ASN A 24 16.44 -0.35 6.04
CA ASN A 24 16.47 0.59 4.92
C ASN A 24 15.38 1.66 5.02
N LEU A 25 14.22 1.33 5.59
CA LEU A 25 13.17 2.31 5.85
C LEU A 25 13.56 3.27 6.98
N THR A 26 14.22 2.76 8.05
CA THR A 26 14.72 3.58 9.16
C THR A 26 15.89 4.48 8.72
N LEU A 27 16.81 3.98 7.90
CA LEU A 27 17.88 4.79 7.30
C LEU A 27 17.34 5.89 6.37
N PHE A 28 16.19 5.63 5.74
CA PHE A 28 15.54 6.62 4.88
C PHE A 28 14.91 7.77 5.70
N THR A 29 14.44 7.49 6.92
CA THR A 29 13.88 8.52 7.83
C THR A 29 14.98 9.32 8.53
N GLU A 30 16.12 8.73 8.85
CA GLU A 30 17.23 9.42 9.54
C GLU A 30 18.05 10.32 8.60
N ASN A 31 18.21 9.96 7.33
CA ASN A 31 18.93 10.78 6.34
C ASN A 31 18.11 11.95 5.78
N SER A 32 16.80 12.02 6.04
CA SER A 32 15.96 13.15 5.59
C SER A 32 16.20 14.44 6.40
N ALA A 33 16.93 14.37 7.52
CA ALA A 33 17.26 15.54 8.33
C ALA A 33 18.37 16.43 7.77
N GLN A 34 19.07 16.05 6.71
CA GLN A 34 20.18 16.82 6.13
C GLN A 34 19.90 17.41 4.73
N PHE A 35 18.70 17.24 4.17
CA PHE A 35 18.28 17.87 2.92
C PHE A 35 17.32 19.05 3.18
N ILE A 36 17.72 20.00 4.01
CA ILE A 36 16.95 21.22 4.25
C ILE A 36 17.51 22.32 3.37
N ASP A 37 16.99 22.43 2.13
CA ASP A 37 16.82 23.68 1.37
C ASP A 37 16.18 23.40 -0.02
N ASN A 38 15.07 22.62 -0.04
CA ASN A 38 14.27 22.49 -1.26
C ASN A 38 12.79 22.68 -0.91
N PRO A 39 12.00 23.49 -1.66
CA PRO A 39 10.59 23.78 -1.35
C PRO A 39 9.61 22.62 -1.55
N VAL A 40 10.09 21.38 -1.53
CA VAL A 40 9.28 20.15 -1.55
C VAL A 40 8.96 19.64 -0.14
N ALA A 41 9.24 20.44 0.90
CA ALA A 41 9.22 20.03 2.30
C ALA A 41 7.85 20.09 2.99
N ASN A 42 6.76 19.67 2.33
CA ASN A 42 5.52 19.32 3.03
C ASN A 42 5.10 17.88 2.70
N MET A 43 6.04 16.95 2.83
CA MET A 43 5.73 15.53 2.75
C MET A 43 5.50 15.02 4.18
N SER A 44 4.26 15.05 4.64
CA SER A 44 3.89 14.27 5.82
C SER A 44 4.00 12.79 5.44
N PHE A 45 4.97 12.10 6.03
CA PHE A 45 5.11 10.65 5.94
C PHE A 45 4.17 9.93 6.92
N ASP A 46 3.11 10.60 7.37
CA ASP A 46 2.18 10.08 8.37
C ASP A 46 1.43 8.84 7.85
N SER A 47 1.25 8.75 6.54
CA SER A 47 0.66 7.57 5.88
C SER A 47 1.57 6.34 5.83
N VAL A 48 2.88 6.49 6.10
CA VAL A 48 3.81 5.36 6.07
C VAL A 48 3.75 4.65 7.42
N PRO A 49 3.42 3.35 7.47
CA PRO A 49 3.38 2.62 8.71
C PRO A 49 4.77 2.53 9.34
N LYS A 50 4.91 2.95 10.59
CA LYS A 50 6.17 2.91 11.36
C LYS A 50 6.50 1.50 11.85
N ASP A 51 5.50 0.62 11.96
CA ASP A 51 5.66 -0.77 12.35
C ASP A 51 5.12 -1.68 11.23
N LEU A 52 5.80 -2.79 10.99
CA LEU A 52 5.40 -3.80 10.00
C LEU A 52 4.42 -4.84 10.58
N ARG A 53 4.01 -4.68 11.84
CA ARG A 53 3.04 -5.57 12.49
C ARG A 53 1.61 -5.10 12.23
N GLY A 54 0.74 -6.08 12.00
CA GLY A 54 -0.69 -5.79 11.83
C GLY A 54 -1.03 -4.96 10.59
N LEU A 55 -0.15 -4.98 9.59
CA LEU A 55 -0.41 -4.30 8.32
C LEU A 55 -1.57 -4.93 7.57
N ARG A 56 -2.32 -4.09 6.91
CA ARG A 56 -3.41 -4.47 6.02
C ARG A 56 -3.30 -3.70 4.70
N ALA A 57 -3.77 -4.30 3.64
CA ALA A 57 -3.80 -3.69 2.32
C ALA A 57 -5.25 -3.49 1.86
N CYS A 58 -5.54 -2.32 1.31
CA CYS A 58 -6.85 -2.03 0.73
C CYS A 58 -7.12 -2.92 -0.49
N LEU A 59 -8.28 -3.58 -0.54
CA LEU A 59 -8.67 -4.47 -1.64
C LEU A 59 -8.92 -3.73 -2.96
N VAL A 60 -9.05 -2.42 -2.94
CA VAL A 60 -9.31 -1.60 -4.13
C VAL A 60 -8.02 -0.98 -4.69
N CYS A 61 -7.29 -0.23 -3.88
CA CYS A 61 -6.11 0.53 -4.33
C CYS A 61 -4.77 -0.10 -3.95
N SER A 62 -4.76 -1.13 -3.08
CA SER A 62 -3.56 -1.79 -2.53
C SER A 62 -2.74 -0.94 -1.56
N LEU A 63 -3.25 0.21 -1.10
CA LEU A 63 -2.58 1.02 -0.07
C LEU A 63 -2.41 0.20 1.20
N VAL A 64 -1.21 0.24 1.79
CA VAL A 64 -0.87 -0.52 2.99
C VAL A 64 -0.75 0.42 4.18
N LYS A 65 -1.53 0.16 5.20
CA LYS A 65 -1.53 0.84 6.50
C LYS A 65 -1.73 -0.15 7.64
N THR A 66 -1.55 0.29 8.88
CA THR A 66 -2.02 -0.48 10.04
C THR A 66 -3.55 -0.44 10.12
N PHE A 67 -4.12 -1.38 10.88
CA PHE A 67 -5.57 -1.39 11.13
C PHE A 67 -6.03 -0.06 11.74
N ASP A 68 -5.30 0.43 12.74
CA ASP A 68 -5.65 1.66 13.46
C ASP A 68 -5.56 2.90 12.54
N GLN A 69 -4.59 2.95 11.64
CA GLN A 69 -4.50 4.02 10.65
C GLN A 69 -5.70 4.00 9.69
N PHE A 70 -6.15 2.82 9.23
CA PHE A 70 -7.37 2.73 8.42
C PHE A 70 -8.62 3.14 9.19
N GLU A 71 -8.71 2.82 10.48
CA GLU A 71 -9.85 3.20 11.31
C GLU A 71 -9.89 4.72 11.57
N ILE A 72 -8.74 5.33 11.85
CA ILE A 72 -8.66 6.75 12.22
C ILE A 72 -8.71 7.66 10.99
N GLU A 73 -7.91 7.35 9.98
CA GLU A 73 -7.68 8.20 8.81
C GLU A 73 -8.48 7.77 7.58
N GLY A 74 -8.89 6.49 7.53
CA GLY A 74 -9.49 5.90 6.36
C GLY A 74 -8.48 5.51 5.28
N CYS A 75 -8.98 5.29 4.06
CA CYS A 75 -8.17 5.03 2.88
C CYS A 75 -8.06 6.29 2.03
N GLU A 76 -6.89 6.90 1.94
CA GLU A 76 -6.65 8.17 1.23
C GLU A 76 -7.08 8.17 -0.24
N ASN A 77 -7.16 7.00 -0.87
CA ASN A 77 -7.55 6.88 -2.27
C ASN A 77 -9.01 6.47 -2.47
N CYS A 78 -9.64 5.90 -1.45
CA CYS A 78 -10.91 5.20 -1.60
C CYS A 78 -11.97 5.61 -0.57
N GLU A 79 -11.68 6.59 0.30
CA GLU A 79 -12.55 6.96 1.42
C GLU A 79 -13.93 7.40 0.97
N ASP A 80 -14.03 8.06 -0.19
CA ASP A 80 -15.29 8.59 -0.73
C ASP A 80 -16.38 7.52 -0.86
N PHE A 81 -16.00 6.27 -1.15
CA PHE A 81 -16.94 5.16 -1.33
C PHE A 81 -16.74 4.01 -0.35
N LEU A 82 -15.55 3.83 0.24
CA LEU A 82 -15.32 2.78 1.24
C LEU A 82 -15.78 3.16 2.63
N ARG A 83 -15.67 4.45 3.00
CA ARG A 83 -16.06 5.00 4.30
C ARG A 83 -15.50 4.18 5.47
N LEU A 84 -14.18 3.95 5.43
CA LEU A 84 -13.48 3.15 6.43
C LEU A 84 -13.33 3.89 7.76
N LYS A 85 -13.30 5.21 7.72
CA LYS A 85 -13.05 6.05 8.87
C LYS A 85 -14.12 5.86 9.95
N GLY A 86 -13.67 5.46 11.14
CA GLY A 86 -14.54 5.20 12.29
C GLY A 86 -15.36 3.92 12.19
N ASN A 87 -15.13 3.06 11.18
CA ASN A 87 -15.92 1.85 10.96
C ASN A 87 -15.03 0.61 10.88
N LYS A 88 -14.87 -0.08 12.01
CA LYS A 88 -14.03 -1.29 12.13
C LYS A 88 -14.46 -2.42 11.21
N ASP A 89 -15.76 -2.65 11.08
CA ASP A 89 -16.30 -3.73 10.26
C ASP A 89 -15.97 -3.51 8.78
N GLN A 90 -16.13 -2.27 8.29
CA GLN A 90 -15.73 -1.91 6.94
C GLN A 90 -14.23 -2.03 6.71
N VAL A 91 -13.40 -1.72 7.71
CA VAL A 91 -11.94 -1.92 7.60
C VAL A 91 -11.64 -3.39 7.43
N TYR A 92 -12.29 -4.30 8.19
CA TYR A 92 -12.09 -5.74 8.03
C TYR A 92 -12.54 -6.25 6.67
N ASP A 93 -13.70 -5.81 6.20
CA ASP A 93 -14.32 -6.27 4.96
C ASP A 93 -13.62 -5.74 3.70
N CYS A 94 -13.09 -4.53 3.75
CA CYS A 94 -12.50 -3.85 2.59
C CYS A 94 -10.96 -3.87 2.57
N THR A 95 -10.32 -4.45 3.57
CA THR A 95 -8.87 -4.61 3.62
C THR A 95 -8.47 -6.06 3.91
N SER A 96 -7.27 -6.46 3.50
CA SER A 96 -6.74 -7.80 3.72
C SER A 96 -5.38 -7.74 4.42
N ASN A 97 -5.12 -8.71 5.30
CA ASN A 97 -3.79 -8.94 5.87
C ASN A 97 -2.96 -9.92 5.01
N ASN A 98 -3.56 -10.50 3.97
CA ASN A 98 -2.90 -11.39 3.04
C ASN A 98 -2.53 -10.62 1.76
N PHE A 99 -1.29 -10.17 1.69
CA PHE A 99 -0.74 -9.45 0.56
C PHE A 99 0.74 -9.77 0.38
N ASP A 100 1.23 -9.63 -0.85
CA ASP A 100 2.61 -9.89 -1.22
C ASP A 100 3.27 -8.67 -1.84
N GLY A 101 4.54 -8.49 -1.49
CA GLY A 101 5.39 -7.43 -1.99
C GLY A 101 4.95 -6.03 -1.54
N LEU A 102 5.92 -5.15 -1.34
CA LEU A 102 5.68 -3.76 -0.95
C LEU A 102 6.43 -2.82 -1.88
N ILE A 103 5.78 -1.74 -2.28
CA ILE A 103 6.35 -0.66 -3.08
C ILE A 103 6.16 0.65 -2.32
N ALA A 104 7.26 1.36 -2.06
CA ALA A 104 7.20 2.73 -1.58
C ALA A 104 7.04 3.69 -2.78
N VAL A 105 5.95 4.44 -2.80
CA VAL A 105 5.60 5.36 -3.87
C VAL A 105 5.78 6.79 -3.39
N MET A 106 6.77 7.47 -3.91
CA MET A 106 7.10 8.86 -3.59
C MET A 106 6.62 9.84 -4.68
N GLN A 107 6.76 9.43 -5.93
CA GLN A 107 6.35 10.22 -7.11
C GLN A 107 5.55 9.31 -8.04
N PRO A 108 4.23 9.18 -7.83
CA PRO A 108 3.42 8.21 -8.57
C PRO A 108 3.35 8.52 -10.07
N ASP A 109 3.29 9.80 -10.45
CA ASP A 109 3.09 10.23 -11.84
C ASP A 109 4.30 9.93 -12.74
N ASP A 110 5.51 10.01 -12.20
CA ASP A 110 6.75 9.83 -12.96
C ASP A 110 7.25 8.38 -12.92
N SER A 111 6.84 7.58 -11.95
CA SER A 111 7.28 6.21 -11.76
C SER A 111 6.69 5.26 -12.80
N TRP A 112 7.56 4.59 -13.61
CA TRP A 112 7.10 3.54 -14.52
C TRP A 112 6.53 2.32 -13.78
N VAL A 113 7.02 2.01 -12.57
CA VAL A 113 6.49 0.95 -11.71
C VAL A 113 5.05 1.26 -11.31
N CYS A 114 4.77 2.52 -10.95
CA CYS A 114 3.42 2.95 -10.61
C CYS A 114 2.46 2.86 -11.81
N LYS A 115 2.96 3.21 -13.00
CA LYS A 115 2.20 3.05 -14.26
C LYS A 115 1.91 1.57 -14.55
N TRP A 116 2.90 0.71 -14.37
CA TRP A 116 2.76 -0.73 -14.53
C TRP A 116 1.75 -1.34 -13.54
N GLN A 117 1.86 -0.97 -12.27
CA GLN A 117 0.95 -1.42 -11.22
C GLN A 117 -0.43 -0.71 -11.24
N ARG A 118 -0.60 0.29 -12.11
CA ARG A 118 -1.83 1.12 -12.20
C ARG A 118 -2.18 1.83 -10.89
N ILE A 119 -1.15 2.34 -10.24
CA ILE A 119 -1.24 3.14 -9.01
C ILE A 119 -0.70 4.57 -9.20
N ASN A 120 -0.40 4.95 -10.44
CA ASN A 120 0.14 6.27 -10.78
C ASN A 120 -0.82 7.44 -10.57
N ARG A 121 -2.09 7.16 -10.26
CA ARG A 121 -3.11 8.18 -9.95
C ARG A 121 -3.46 8.26 -8.46
N PHE A 122 -2.77 7.47 -7.64
CA PHE A 122 -3.01 7.38 -6.21
C PHE A 122 -2.03 8.25 -5.44
N ASN A 123 -2.36 8.51 -4.19
CA ASN A 123 -1.53 9.31 -3.29
C ASN A 123 -0.19 8.62 -2.99
N LYS A 124 0.77 9.39 -2.52
CA LYS A 124 2.05 8.87 -2.03
C LYS A 124 1.81 7.92 -0.86
N GLY A 125 2.61 6.87 -0.75
CA GLY A 125 2.45 5.90 0.32
C GLY A 125 3.09 4.55 0.02
N VAL A 126 2.77 3.55 0.83
CA VAL A 126 3.22 2.17 0.64
C VAL A 126 2.09 1.36 0.03
N TYR A 127 2.39 0.61 -1.02
CA TYR A 127 1.41 -0.18 -1.75
C TYR A 127 1.85 -1.64 -1.85
N ALA A 128 0.87 -2.55 -1.78
CA ALA A 128 1.11 -3.96 -2.04
C ALA A 128 1.11 -4.25 -3.55
N ILE A 129 1.95 -5.19 -3.98
CA ILE A 129 1.99 -5.66 -5.39
C ILE A 129 0.77 -6.53 -5.68
N SER A 130 0.44 -7.44 -4.76
CA SER A 130 -0.70 -8.32 -4.85
C SER A 130 -1.46 -8.31 -3.52
N VAL A 131 -2.78 -8.32 -3.59
CA VAL A 131 -3.64 -8.38 -2.41
C VAL A 131 -4.66 -9.48 -2.59
N SER A 132 -4.59 -10.51 -1.77
CA SER A 132 -5.53 -11.64 -1.79
C SER A 132 -6.72 -11.34 -0.90
N GLY A 133 -7.90 -11.49 -1.48
CA GLY A 133 -9.16 -11.25 -0.77
C GLY A 133 -10.30 -10.91 -1.74
N ARG A 134 -11.49 -10.86 -1.20
CA ARG A 134 -12.70 -10.56 -1.98
C ARG A 134 -13.44 -9.37 -1.39
N LEU A 135 -13.60 -8.35 -2.19
CA LEU A 135 -14.38 -7.17 -1.80
C LEU A 135 -15.87 -7.53 -1.70
N PRO A 136 -16.61 -7.02 -0.71
CA PRO A 136 -18.05 -7.24 -0.58
C PRO A 136 -18.82 -6.77 -1.83
N ASN A 137 -19.85 -7.54 -2.20
CA ASN A 137 -20.65 -7.22 -3.39
C ASN A 137 -21.41 -5.89 -3.28
N SER A 138 -21.74 -5.47 -2.05
CA SER A 138 -22.35 -4.17 -1.76
C SER A 138 -21.45 -3.03 -2.21
N VAL A 139 -20.17 -3.10 -1.83
CA VAL A 139 -19.16 -2.09 -2.19
C VAL A 139 -18.87 -2.11 -3.69
N ILE A 140 -18.79 -3.30 -4.32
CA ILE A 140 -18.61 -3.39 -5.78
C ILE A 140 -19.78 -2.73 -6.52
N ARG A 141 -21.01 -2.84 -6.01
CA ARG A 141 -22.19 -2.18 -6.58
C ARG A 141 -22.10 -0.67 -6.43
N GLU A 142 -21.67 -0.18 -5.26
CA GLU A 142 -21.47 1.23 -5.02
C GLU A 142 -20.38 1.83 -5.94
N MET A 143 -19.26 1.14 -6.11
CA MET A 143 -18.22 1.53 -7.07
C MET A 143 -18.78 1.66 -8.50
N LYS A 144 -19.63 0.73 -8.93
CA LYS A 144 -20.28 0.80 -10.24
C LYS A 144 -21.18 2.03 -10.38
N ASN A 145 -21.92 2.40 -9.33
CA ASN A 145 -22.75 3.60 -9.31
C ASN A 145 -21.91 4.88 -9.46
N HIS A 146 -20.68 4.86 -8.96
CA HIS A 146 -19.72 5.96 -9.13
C HIS A 146 -18.88 5.84 -10.42
N ASN A 147 -19.21 4.93 -11.33
CA ASN A 147 -18.45 4.64 -12.56
C ASN A 147 -16.99 4.23 -12.33
N ILE A 148 -16.69 3.64 -11.17
CA ILE A 148 -15.36 3.14 -10.83
C ILE A 148 -15.31 1.64 -11.14
N PRO A 149 -14.53 1.21 -12.16
CA PRO A 149 -14.40 -0.21 -12.47
C PRO A 149 -13.59 -0.94 -11.39
N TYR A 150 -14.22 -1.88 -10.69
CA TYR A 150 -13.50 -2.76 -9.78
C TYR A 150 -12.63 -3.76 -10.54
N ARG A 151 -11.38 -3.87 -10.13
CA ARG A 151 -10.44 -4.90 -10.59
C ARG A 151 -9.80 -5.57 -9.38
N SER A 152 -9.85 -6.88 -9.32
CA SER A 152 -9.13 -7.62 -8.28
C SER A 152 -7.63 -7.30 -8.34
N ARG A 153 -7.04 -7.10 -7.18
CA ARG A 153 -5.60 -6.91 -7.00
C ARG A 153 -4.86 -8.22 -6.75
N ASP A 154 -5.57 -9.33 -6.76
CA ASP A 154 -4.99 -10.65 -6.62
C ASP A 154 -4.31 -11.07 -7.94
N THR A 155 -2.99 -11.18 -7.90
CA THR A 155 -2.16 -11.63 -9.02
C THR A 155 -1.58 -13.02 -8.79
N SER A 156 -1.94 -13.70 -7.70
CA SER A 156 -1.40 -15.01 -7.30
C SER A 156 -1.80 -16.16 -8.25
N THR A 157 -2.86 -15.97 -9.02
CA THR A 157 -3.44 -16.99 -9.91
C THR A 157 -3.10 -16.82 -11.40
N ARG A 158 -2.08 -15.99 -11.69
CA ARG A 158 -1.63 -15.77 -13.07
C ARG A 158 -0.32 -16.46 -13.37
#